data_410155aef191d08534f8cb6194fa7e44
#
_entry.id   410155aef191d08534f8cb6194fa7e44
#
_cell.length_a   1.000
_cell.length_b   1.000
_cell.length_c   1.000
_cell.angle_alpha   90.00
_cell.angle_beta   90.00
_cell.angle_gamma   90.00
#
_symmetry.space_group_name_H-M   'P 1'
#
loop_
_entity.id
_entity.type
_entity.pdbx_description
1 polymer ?
#
loop_
_entity_poly.entity_id
_entity_poly.type
_entity_poly.pdbx_seq_one_letter_code
_entity_poly.pdbx_strand_id
1 'polypeptide(L)'
;LITSSNATARMLKAYELAPEKFGDKVDYLGHERPNGIPDVLDEAKWGLDWMHKIHYGPDMLFHQVADDRDHLGMKWPDKDSSDYGWGANSYRVAYFATGEPQGLREYKSKATGIANLAGRSAAAMAIAARIWKNEFNDPVFAQKCENAALELYEMGKRQEGYQQGNSYGAPYRYNEDTWADDMEWGAAELYKNTGESGYLEDAKRYARMANTVSWTDKEDAEHYRYYPFINVGHFVLYEHVDRETKEELAGYYRAGIEHTLERGSKNAFKIGVPFIWCSNNLAVAITTQMILYEKMTGDTQYHDFMLAQRDWLLGRNPWVTSMFMNFPVEVEYPQDGQTSVWYL
;
A
#
# COMPACT_ATOMS: atom_id res chain seq x y z
N LEU A 1 4.85 -6.92 -6.79
CA LEU A 1 5.19 -5.51 -6.66
C LEU A 1 4.05 -4.68 -6.05
N ILE A 2 2.80 -4.90 -6.44
CA ILE A 2 1.64 -4.14 -5.95
C ILE A 2 1.62 -4.03 -4.42
N THR A 3 1.66 -5.14 -3.71
CA THR A 3 1.59 -5.16 -2.25
C THR A 3 2.86 -4.67 -1.58
N SER A 4 4.04 -5.04 -2.09
CA SER A 4 5.31 -4.62 -1.50
C SER A 4 5.53 -3.11 -1.63
N SER A 5 5.26 -2.53 -2.80
CA SER A 5 5.36 -1.07 -2.97
C SER A 5 4.37 -0.32 -2.08
N ASN A 6 3.14 -0.84 -1.92
CA ASN A 6 2.16 -0.26 -1.00
C ASN A 6 2.65 -0.30 0.44
N ALA A 7 3.10 -1.45 0.93
CA ALA A 7 3.60 -1.58 2.30
C ALA A 7 4.80 -0.65 2.55
N THR A 8 5.77 -0.65 1.65
CA THR A 8 6.96 0.21 1.74
C THR A 8 6.60 1.70 1.75
N ALA A 9 5.78 2.15 0.80
CA ALA A 9 5.35 3.56 0.75
C ALA A 9 4.57 3.98 2.02
N ARG A 10 3.77 3.07 2.60
CA ARG A 10 3.01 3.33 3.83
C ARG A 10 3.90 3.46 5.05
N MET A 11 4.90 2.60 5.20
CA MET A 11 5.88 2.71 6.28
C MET A 11 6.65 4.03 6.21
N LEU A 12 7.13 4.40 5.03
CA LEU A 12 7.79 5.67 4.79
C LEU A 12 6.88 6.88 5.10
N LYS A 13 5.62 6.83 4.65
CA LYS A 13 4.64 7.90 4.90
C LYS A 13 4.25 7.97 6.38
N ALA A 14 4.09 6.84 7.06
CA ALA A 14 3.82 6.81 8.50
C ALA A 14 4.95 7.47 9.30
N TYR A 15 6.19 7.18 8.92
CA TYR A 15 7.35 7.84 9.50
C TYR A 15 7.35 9.35 9.25
N GLU A 16 7.13 9.82 8.01
CA GLU A 16 7.03 11.27 7.73
C GLU A 16 5.95 11.97 8.56
N LEU A 17 4.84 11.28 8.84
CA LEU A 17 3.71 11.86 9.57
C LEU A 17 3.93 11.96 11.09
N ALA A 18 4.73 11.08 11.66
CA ALA A 18 4.94 10.99 13.10
C ALA A 18 6.29 10.31 13.44
N PRO A 19 7.44 10.91 13.06
CA PRO A 19 8.76 10.28 13.24
C PRO A 19 9.07 9.97 14.70
N GLU A 20 8.56 10.78 15.63
CA GLU A 20 8.74 10.60 17.07
C GLU A 20 8.06 9.34 17.65
N LYS A 21 7.24 8.65 16.88
CA LYS A 21 6.57 7.38 17.28
C LYS A 21 7.39 6.13 17.00
N PHE A 22 8.46 6.27 16.24
CA PHE A 22 9.26 5.13 15.80
C PHE A 22 10.62 5.13 16.49
N GLY A 23 10.95 4.00 17.10
CA GLY A 23 12.22 3.76 17.78
C GLY A 23 13.21 3.03 16.89
N ASP A 24 14.45 2.94 17.39
CA ASP A 24 15.57 2.20 16.82
C ASP A 24 16.01 1.17 17.86
N LYS A 25 15.59 -0.09 17.71
CA LYS A 25 15.88 -1.21 18.62
C LYS A 25 16.64 -2.33 17.93
N VAL A 26 16.44 -2.48 16.63
CA VAL A 26 17.04 -3.53 15.82
C VAL A 26 17.82 -2.92 14.66
N ASP A 27 18.76 -3.70 14.13
CA ASP A 27 19.44 -3.31 12.88
C ASP A 27 18.65 -3.79 11.65
N TYR A 28 19.11 -3.40 10.47
CA TYR A 28 18.55 -3.78 9.18
C TYR A 28 18.36 -5.30 8.97
N LEU A 29 19.09 -6.14 9.70
CA LEU A 29 18.96 -7.60 9.66
C LEU A 29 18.08 -8.16 10.79
N GLY A 30 17.52 -7.28 11.62
CA GLY A 30 16.66 -7.66 12.75
C GLY A 30 17.40 -8.11 14.01
N HIS A 31 18.70 -7.83 14.12
CA HIS A 31 19.42 -8.11 15.37
C HIS A 31 19.13 -7.03 16.41
N GLU A 32 19.01 -7.42 17.67
CA GLU A 32 18.73 -6.52 18.79
C GLU A 32 19.91 -5.56 19.06
N ARG A 33 20.04 -4.54 18.25
CA ARG A 33 21.00 -3.43 18.39
C ARG A 33 20.56 -2.24 17.57
N PRO A 34 20.57 -1.03 18.10
CA PRO A 34 20.32 0.19 17.34
C PRO A 34 21.39 0.39 16.25
N ASN A 35 20.96 0.95 15.12
CA ASN A 35 21.86 1.26 13.99
C ASN A 35 21.82 2.73 13.57
N GLY A 36 21.04 3.56 14.26
CA GLY A 36 20.85 4.98 13.96
C GLY A 36 19.73 5.25 12.95
N ILE A 37 18.99 4.20 12.53
CA ILE A 37 17.85 4.28 11.63
C ILE A 37 16.65 3.68 12.37
N PRO A 38 15.50 4.38 12.45
CA PRO A 38 14.29 3.80 13.04
C PRO A 38 13.87 2.47 12.40
N ASP A 39 13.43 1.50 13.22
CA ASP A 39 13.09 0.13 12.77
C ASP A 39 12.12 0.09 11.59
N VAL A 40 11.15 1.02 11.55
CA VAL A 40 10.20 1.14 10.43
C VAL A 40 10.87 1.52 9.12
N LEU A 41 11.95 2.28 9.18
CA LEU A 41 12.72 2.66 7.99
C LEU A 41 13.69 1.56 7.55
N ASP A 42 14.21 0.75 8.47
CA ASP A 42 14.96 -0.44 8.12
C ASP A 42 14.07 -1.46 7.39
N GLU A 43 12.84 -1.68 7.88
CA GLU A 43 11.86 -2.52 7.20
C GLU A 43 11.46 -1.93 5.83
N ALA A 44 11.22 -0.62 5.75
CA ALA A 44 10.94 0.05 4.49
C ALA A 44 12.11 -0.07 3.51
N LYS A 45 13.35 0.04 4.00
CA LYS A 45 14.56 -0.11 3.18
C LYS A 45 14.68 -1.52 2.60
N TRP A 46 14.31 -2.55 3.34
CA TRP A 46 14.23 -3.91 2.80
C TRP A 46 13.32 -3.98 1.57
N GLY A 47 12.14 -3.36 1.64
CA GLY A 47 11.22 -3.26 0.52
C GLY A 47 11.79 -2.43 -0.66
N LEU A 48 12.46 -1.31 -0.39
CA LEU A 48 13.11 -0.48 -1.40
C LEU A 48 14.24 -1.23 -2.12
N ASP A 49 15.09 -1.95 -1.37
CA ASP A 49 16.17 -2.75 -1.94
C ASP A 49 15.63 -3.89 -2.82
N TRP A 50 14.50 -4.48 -2.45
CA TRP A 50 13.82 -5.45 -3.31
C TRP A 50 13.26 -4.79 -4.57
N MET A 51 12.61 -3.64 -4.45
CA MET A 51 12.10 -2.91 -5.62
C MET A 51 13.22 -2.49 -6.58
N HIS A 52 14.40 -2.10 -6.06
CA HIS A 52 15.57 -1.85 -6.89
C HIS A 52 16.09 -3.09 -7.63
N LYS A 53 15.89 -4.29 -7.09
CA LYS A 53 16.28 -5.53 -7.78
C LYS A 53 15.33 -5.87 -8.92
N ILE A 54 14.05 -5.53 -8.82
CA ILE A 54 13.05 -5.81 -9.85
C ILE A 54 12.84 -4.67 -10.83
N HIS A 55 13.19 -3.44 -10.48
CA HIS A 55 13.39 -2.31 -11.39
C HIS A 55 14.87 -2.29 -11.79
N TYR A 56 15.19 -3.09 -12.79
CA TYR A 56 16.56 -3.39 -13.17
C TYR A 56 17.23 -2.26 -13.96
N GLY A 57 16.44 -1.37 -14.55
CA GLY A 57 16.89 -0.22 -15.32
C GLY A 57 15.73 0.40 -16.09
N PRO A 58 15.99 1.44 -16.90
CA PRO A 58 14.96 2.06 -17.71
C PRO A 58 14.20 1.02 -18.54
N ASP A 59 12.88 1.08 -18.47
CA ASP A 59 11.94 0.16 -19.15
C ASP A 59 12.07 -1.34 -18.75
N MET A 60 12.73 -1.62 -17.64
CA MET A 60 13.00 -2.98 -17.15
C MET A 60 12.35 -3.20 -15.79
N LEU A 61 11.08 -3.52 -15.76
CA LEU A 61 10.32 -3.77 -14.54
C LEU A 61 9.76 -5.19 -14.49
N PHE A 62 10.16 -5.94 -13.46
CA PHE A 62 9.48 -7.19 -13.08
C PHE A 62 8.44 -6.88 -12.02
N HIS A 63 7.28 -7.51 -12.07
CA HIS A 63 6.21 -7.20 -11.13
C HIS A 63 5.89 -8.32 -10.15
N GLN A 64 6.35 -9.53 -10.43
CA GLN A 64 6.08 -10.68 -9.59
C GLN A 64 7.22 -11.70 -9.71
N VAL A 65 7.56 -12.29 -8.57
CA VAL A 65 8.44 -13.47 -8.46
C VAL A 65 7.61 -14.58 -7.84
N ALA A 66 7.66 -15.77 -8.41
CA ALA A 66 6.80 -16.92 -8.11
C ALA A 66 5.32 -16.72 -8.49
N ASP A 67 4.51 -17.73 -8.26
CA ASP A 67 3.05 -17.75 -8.43
C ASP A 67 2.44 -18.82 -7.51
N ASP A 68 1.16 -19.15 -7.68
CA ASP A 68 0.43 -20.09 -6.83
C ASP A 68 0.97 -21.54 -6.81
N ARG A 69 2.00 -21.86 -7.57
CA ARG A 69 2.69 -23.15 -7.47
C ARG A 69 3.43 -23.35 -6.15
N ASP A 70 3.76 -22.26 -5.44
CA ASP A 70 4.35 -22.33 -4.11
C ASP A 70 3.33 -22.40 -2.96
N HIS A 71 2.03 -22.36 -3.26
CA HIS A 71 0.96 -22.46 -2.27
C HIS A 71 0.71 -23.92 -1.82
N LEU A 72 1.77 -24.57 -1.35
CA LEU A 72 1.77 -25.96 -0.88
C LEU A 72 1.81 -26.08 0.65
N GLY A 73 1.41 -25.02 1.35
CA GLY A 73 1.43 -24.90 2.80
C GLY A 73 2.55 -23.99 3.30
N MET A 74 2.57 -23.76 4.60
CA MET A 74 3.60 -22.92 5.25
C MET A 74 4.95 -23.63 5.24
N LYS A 75 5.98 -22.96 4.76
CA LYS A 75 7.34 -23.48 4.66
C LYS A 75 8.35 -22.38 4.93
N TRP A 76 9.49 -22.76 5.46
CA TRP A 76 10.66 -21.91 5.41
C TRP A 76 11.18 -21.80 3.97
N PRO A 77 11.73 -20.66 3.54
CA PRO A 77 12.24 -20.50 2.19
C PRO A 77 13.27 -21.54 1.77
N ASP A 78 14.10 -22.01 2.70
CA ASP A 78 15.10 -23.07 2.49
C ASP A 78 14.48 -24.49 2.33
N LYS A 79 13.20 -24.64 2.66
CA LYS A 79 12.43 -25.88 2.51
C LYS A 79 11.44 -25.82 1.35
N ASP A 80 11.42 -24.74 0.59
CA ASP A 80 10.55 -24.60 -0.57
C ASP A 80 11.03 -25.55 -1.68
N SER A 81 10.18 -26.52 -1.99
CA SER A 81 10.41 -27.51 -3.05
C SER A 81 9.51 -27.32 -4.26
N SER A 82 8.95 -26.13 -4.42
CA SER A 82 8.07 -25.82 -5.55
C SER A 82 8.82 -25.96 -6.88
N ASP A 83 8.13 -26.52 -7.88
CA ASP A 83 8.69 -26.74 -9.20
C ASP A 83 8.01 -25.81 -10.22
N TYR A 84 8.79 -24.93 -10.81
CA TYR A 84 8.34 -24.00 -11.84
C TYR A 84 8.63 -24.46 -13.26
N GLY A 85 8.93 -25.77 -13.44
CA GLY A 85 9.26 -26.37 -14.72
C GLY A 85 10.75 -26.62 -14.94
N TRP A 86 11.58 -26.37 -13.91
CA TRP A 86 13.03 -26.58 -13.93
C TRP A 86 13.50 -27.57 -12.85
N GLY A 87 12.56 -28.27 -12.23
CA GLY A 87 12.80 -29.19 -11.11
C GLY A 87 12.61 -28.53 -9.74
N ALA A 88 12.34 -29.36 -8.75
CA ALA A 88 12.19 -28.90 -7.36
C ALA A 88 13.50 -28.26 -6.86
N ASN A 89 13.36 -27.23 -6.01
CA ASN A 89 14.48 -26.43 -5.48
C ASN A 89 15.29 -25.66 -6.53
N SER A 90 14.74 -25.46 -7.72
CA SER A 90 15.38 -24.72 -8.80
C SER A 90 14.92 -23.24 -8.80
N TYR A 91 14.97 -22.58 -9.95
CA TYR A 91 14.65 -21.17 -10.06
C TYR A 91 13.14 -20.92 -9.98
N ARG A 92 12.76 -19.79 -9.34
CA ARG A 92 11.40 -19.28 -9.39
C ARG A 92 11.17 -18.49 -10.68
N VAL A 93 9.96 -18.52 -11.20
CA VAL A 93 9.55 -17.70 -12.33
C VAL A 93 9.52 -16.22 -11.90
N ALA A 94 9.98 -15.34 -12.79
CA ALA A 94 9.81 -13.89 -12.64
C ALA A 94 8.99 -13.37 -13.83
N TYR A 95 8.01 -12.52 -13.54
CA TYR A 95 7.12 -11.96 -14.54
C TYR A 95 7.47 -10.51 -14.83
N PHE A 96 7.76 -10.23 -16.09
CA PHE A 96 8.04 -8.88 -16.57
C PHE A 96 6.74 -8.08 -16.72
N ALA A 97 6.74 -6.82 -16.35
CA ALA A 97 5.58 -5.93 -16.51
C ALA A 97 5.44 -5.51 -17.98
N THR A 98 4.52 -6.12 -18.69
CA THR A 98 4.30 -5.87 -20.12
C THR A 98 3.13 -4.94 -20.40
N GLY A 99 2.24 -4.73 -19.44
CA GLY A 99 0.96 -4.07 -19.64
C GLY A 99 -0.08 -4.90 -20.38
N GLU A 100 0.25 -6.17 -20.66
CA GLU A 100 -0.61 -7.11 -21.37
C GLU A 100 -0.99 -8.29 -20.46
N PRO A 101 -2.14 -8.95 -20.71
CA PRO A 101 -2.56 -10.14 -19.97
C PRO A 101 -1.51 -11.25 -19.99
N GLN A 102 -1.10 -11.71 -18.82
CA GLN A 102 -0.06 -12.71 -18.63
C GLN A 102 -0.58 -13.93 -17.85
N GLY A 103 0.31 -14.90 -17.68
CA GLY A 103 0.03 -16.14 -16.98
C GLY A 103 -0.35 -17.28 -17.92
N LEU A 104 -0.56 -18.46 -17.33
CA LEU A 104 -0.78 -19.69 -18.05
C LEU A 104 -2.24 -20.15 -17.90
N ARG A 105 -2.71 -20.89 -18.90
CA ARG A 105 -4.03 -21.53 -18.90
C ARG A 105 -5.18 -20.52 -18.84
N GLU A 106 -6.28 -20.94 -18.24
CA GLU A 106 -7.53 -20.19 -18.10
C GLU A 106 -7.45 -19.05 -17.06
N TYR A 107 -6.44 -19.07 -16.21
CA TYR A 107 -6.28 -18.09 -15.12
C TYR A 107 -5.39 -16.89 -15.50
N LYS A 108 -5.38 -16.52 -16.77
CA LYS A 108 -4.63 -15.33 -17.21
C LYS A 108 -5.04 -14.09 -16.42
N SER A 109 -4.05 -13.30 -16.08
CA SER A 109 -4.25 -11.97 -15.49
C SER A 109 -4.91 -11.03 -16.50
N LYS A 110 -5.57 -9.99 -15.97
CA LYS A 110 -5.99 -8.85 -16.80
C LYS A 110 -4.91 -7.77 -16.75
N ALA A 111 -4.76 -7.04 -17.83
CA ALA A 111 -3.89 -5.87 -17.89
C ALA A 111 -4.38 -4.92 -18.99
N THR A 112 -4.10 -3.63 -18.80
CA THR A 112 -4.32 -2.55 -19.76
C THR A 112 -3.14 -1.56 -19.79
N GLY A 113 -2.16 -1.76 -18.94
CA GLY A 113 -0.99 -0.94 -18.74
C GLY A 113 -0.20 -1.38 -17.51
N ILE A 114 0.72 -0.54 -17.04
CA ILE A 114 1.58 -0.83 -15.87
C ILE A 114 1.56 0.30 -14.82
N ALA A 115 0.70 1.29 -14.97
CA ALA A 115 0.73 2.49 -14.15
C ALA A 115 0.46 2.23 -12.67
N ASN A 116 -0.37 1.23 -12.31
CA ASN A 116 -0.56 0.81 -10.92
C ASN A 116 0.72 0.32 -10.25
N LEU A 117 1.56 -0.39 -10.98
CA LEU A 117 2.85 -0.87 -10.49
C LEU A 117 3.87 0.26 -10.38
N ALA A 118 3.95 1.04 -11.43
CA ALA A 118 4.96 2.07 -11.61
C ALA A 118 4.70 3.30 -10.73
N GLY A 119 3.48 3.82 -10.68
CA GLY A 119 3.10 5.00 -9.90
C GLY A 119 3.32 4.81 -8.40
N ARG A 120 2.84 3.70 -7.84
CA ARG A 120 3.01 3.39 -6.41
C ARG A 120 4.48 3.17 -6.04
N SER A 121 5.23 2.51 -6.91
CA SER A 121 6.67 2.34 -6.70
C SER A 121 7.41 3.67 -6.79
N ALA A 122 7.03 4.55 -7.72
CA ALA A 122 7.56 5.90 -7.82
C ALA A 122 7.30 6.72 -6.55
N ALA A 123 6.09 6.62 -5.96
CA ALA A 123 5.77 7.25 -4.69
C ALA A 123 6.70 6.78 -3.57
N ALA A 124 6.88 5.46 -3.40
CA ALA A 124 7.78 4.91 -2.39
C ALA A 124 9.22 5.42 -2.56
N MET A 125 9.73 5.40 -3.80
CA MET A 125 11.08 5.86 -4.12
C MET A 125 11.24 7.37 -3.90
N ALA A 126 10.25 8.19 -4.24
CA ALA A 126 10.29 9.63 -4.02
C ALA A 126 10.31 10.00 -2.53
N ILE A 127 9.50 9.33 -1.71
CA ILE A 127 9.51 9.52 -0.24
C ILE A 127 10.87 9.10 0.33
N ALA A 128 11.38 7.94 -0.07
CA ALA A 128 12.68 7.44 0.37
C ALA A 128 13.81 8.42 0.01
N ALA A 129 13.85 8.92 -1.23
CA ALA A 129 14.85 9.90 -1.66
C ALA A 129 14.91 11.11 -0.73
N ARG A 130 13.75 11.64 -0.34
CA ARG A 130 13.62 12.78 0.56
C ARG A 130 14.10 12.47 1.97
N ILE A 131 13.68 11.34 2.55
CA ILE A 131 14.04 10.93 3.92
C ILE A 131 15.57 10.71 4.02
N TRP A 132 16.15 9.89 3.14
CA TRP A 132 17.57 9.58 3.21
C TRP A 132 18.48 10.77 2.91
N LYS A 133 18.02 11.70 2.06
CA LYS A 133 18.74 12.96 1.80
C LYS A 133 18.76 13.89 3.03
N ASN A 134 17.61 14.08 3.66
CA ASN A 134 17.44 15.14 4.63
C ASN A 134 17.75 14.72 6.08
N GLU A 135 17.50 13.45 6.42
CA GLU A 135 17.60 12.98 7.81
C GLU A 135 18.84 12.12 8.05
N PHE A 136 19.22 11.28 7.10
CA PHE A 136 20.34 10.36 7.28
C PHE A 136 21.59 10.75 6.52
N ASN A 137 21.56 11.84 5.76
CA ASN A 137 22.68 12.36 4.96
C ASN A 137 23.34 11.26 4.10
N ASP A 138 22.52 10.40 3.50
CA ASP A 138 22.93 9.40 2.50
C ASP A 138 22.54 9.84 1.10
N PRO A 139 23.34 10.73 0.48
CA PRO A 139 23.02 11.26 -0.85
C PRO A 139 23.12 10.20 -1.96
N VAL A 140 23.86 9.13 -1.75
CA VAL A 140 24.02 8.06 -2.74
C VAL A 140 22.73 7.24 -2.83
N PHE A 141 22.22 6.78 -1.72
CA PHE A 141 20.95 6.04 -1.69
C PHE A 141 19.78 6.94 -2.07
N ALA A 142 19.77 8.19 -1.58
CA ALA A 142 18.76 9.18 -1.95
C ALA A 142 18.70 9.41 -3.47
N GLN A 143 19.85 9.61 -4.13
CA GLN A 143 19.90 9.81 -5.58
C GLN A 143 19.48 8.57 -6.35
N LYS A 144 19.83 7.38 -5.86
CA LYS A 144 19.38 6.12 -6.46
C LYS A 144 17.85 5.99 -6.42
N CYS A 145 17.23 6.35 -5.29
CA CYS A 145 15.78 6.36 -5.14
C CYS A 145 15.14 7.44 -6.03
N GLU A 146 15.70 8.64 -6.09
CA GLU A 146 15.19 9.73 -6.93
C GLU A 146 15.18 9.34 -8.41
N ASN A 147 16.28 8.80 -8.92
CA ASN A 147 16.36 8.33 -10.30
C ASN A 147 15.31 7.24 -10.58
N ALA A 148 15.18 6.27 -9.69
CA ALA A 148 14.17 5.21 -9.82
C ALA A 148 12.73 5.75 -9.79
N ALA A 149 12.45 6.77 -8.95
CA ALA A 149 11.15 7.40 -8.89
C ALA A 149 10.77 8.06 -10.23
N LEU A 150 11.70 8.81 -10.80
CA LEU A 150 11.50 9.48 -12.11
C LEU A 150 11.30 8.46 -13.24
N GLU A 151 12.15 7.45 -13.32
CA GLU A 151 12.05 6.41 -14.35
C GLU A 151 10.73 5.63 -14.26
N LEU A 152 10.38 5.17 -13.06
CA LEU A 152 9.13 4.44 -12.82
C LEU A 152 7.90 5.28 -13.15
N TYR A 153 7.88 6.54 -12.71
CA TYR A 153 6.77 7.44 -13.02
C TYR A 153 6.57 7.61 -14.53
N GLU A 154 7.65 7.88 -15.27
CA GLU A 154 7.59 8.00 -16.72
C GLU A 154 7.17 6.70 -17.42
N MET A 155 7.57 5.54 -16.90
CA MET A 155 7.09 4.25 -17.41
C MET A 155 5.56 4.12 -17.25
N GLY A 156 5.03 4.45 -16.05
CA GLY A 156 3.59 4.43 -15.79
C GLY A 156 2.82 5.42 -16.68
N LYS A 157 3.35 6.62 -16.87
CA LYS A 157 2.76 7.66 -17.70
C LYS A 157 2.70 7.29 -19.20
N ARG A 158 3.73 6.60 -19.69
CA ARG A 158 3.74 6.10 -21.08
C ARG A 158 2.79 4.93 -21.30
N GLN A 159 2.47 4.17 -20.26
CA GLN A 159 1.64 2.98 -20.37
C GLN A 159 0.58 2.97 -19.25
N GLU A 160 -0.33 3.94 -19.33
CA GLU A 160 -1.45 4.10 -18.39
C GLU A 160 -2.32 2.85 -18.37
N GLY A 161 -2.79 2.48 -17.19
CA GLY A 161 -3.57 1.27 -16.96
C GLY A 161 -3.00 0.43 -15.83
N TYR A 162 -3.52 -0.77 -15.69
CA TYR A 162 -3.14 -1.68 -14.62
C TYR A 162 -2.62 -3.02 -15.16
N GLN A 163 -1.82 -3.70 -14.35
CA GLN A 163 -1.43 -5.09 -14.53
C GLN A 163 -1.68 -5.87 -13.25
N GLN A 164 -2.50 -6.90 -13.34
CA GLN A 164 -2.78 -7.79 -12.22
C GLN A 164 -1.66 -8.80 -12.01
N GLY A 165 -1.62 -9.41 -10.82
CA GLY A 165 -0.74 -10.54 -10.54
C GLY A 165 -1.07 -11.77 -11.39
N ASN A 166 -0.12 -12.69 -11.50
CA ASN A 166 -0.24 -13.91 -12.27
C ASN A 166 -0.54 -15.12 -11.38
N SER A 167 -1.31 -16.06 -11.91
CA SER A 167 -1.51 -17.38 -11.33
C SER A 167 -1.31 -18.49 -12.36
N TYR A 168 -1.10 -19.70 -11.88
CA TYR A 168 -0.79 -20.87 -12.71
C TYR A 168 -1.93 -21.91 -12.70
N GLY A 169 -2.37 -22.32 -11.52
CA GLY A 169 -3.33 -23.41 -11.32
C GLY A 169 -4.61 -23.02 -10.59
N ALA A 170 -4.68 -21.80 -10.05
CA ALA A 170 -5.85 -21.29 -9.36
C ALA A 170 -6.01 -19.78 -9.61
N PRO A 171 -7.22 -19.20 -9.49
CA PRO A 171 -7.44 -17.77 -9.68
C PRO A 171 -6.94 -16.96 -8.46
N TYR A 172 -5.84 -17.35 -7.87
CA TYR A 172 -5.27 -16.74 -6.67
C TYR A 172 -4.19 -15.73 -7.07
N ARG A 173 -4.60 -14.49 -7.20
CA ARG A 173 -3.73 -13.36 -7.55
C ARG A 173 -4.29 -12.05 -7.04
N TYR A 174 -3.47 -11.01 -7.04
CA TYR A 174 -3.93 -9.66 -6.76
C TYR A 174 -4.68 -9.10 -7.98
N ASN A 175 -5.96 -8.80 -7.78
CA ASN A 175 -6.91 -8.43 -8.84
C ASN A 175 -7.15 -6.92 -8.92
N GLU A 176 -6.23 -6.08 -8.46
CA GLU A 176 -6.34 -4.64 -8.57
C GLU A 176 -6.56 -4.21 -10.02
N ASP A 177 -7.53 -3.37 -10.27
CA ASP A 177 -7.85 -2.79 -11.56
C ASP A 177 -7.96 -1.25 -11.54
N THR A 178 -7.50 -0.64 -10.44
CA THR A 178 -7.25 0.79 -10.30
C THR A 178 -5.79 1.11 -10.58
N TRP A 179 -5.49 2.33 -10.95
CA TRP A 179 -4.15 2.76 -11.28
C TRP A 179 -3.95 4.28 -11.19
N ALA A 180 -5.02 5.06 -11.33
CA ALA A 180 -4.94 6.51 -11.32
C ALA A 180 -4.53 7.04 -9.94
N ASP A 181 -4.97 6.38 -8.87
CA ASP A 181 -4.59 6.65 -7.49
C ASP A 181 -3.09 6.46 -7.24
N ASP A 182 -2.50 5.48 -7.88
CA ASP A 182 -1.06 5.21 -7.80
C ASP A 182 -0.24 6.29 -8.52
N MET A 183 -0.68 6.65 -9.71
CA MET A 183 -0.05 7.72 -10.49
C MET A 183 -0.23 9.09 -9.83
N GLU A 184 -1.37 9.35 -9.22
CA GLU A 184 -1.58 10.54 -8.41
C GLU A 184 -0.58 10.63 -7.27
N TRP A 185 -0.45 9.54 -6.49
CA TRP A 185 0.48 9.52 -5.37
C TRP A 185 1.93 9.71 -5.84
N GLY A 186 2.34 9.01 -6.90
CA GLY A 186 3.66 9.18 -7.50
C GLY A 186 3.92 10.63 -7.97
N ALA A 187 2.98 11.22 -8.68
CA ALA A 187 3.07 12.61 -9.14
C ALA A 187 3.14 13.61 -7.98
N ALA A 188 2.29 13.45 -6.96
CA ALA A 188 2.27 14.37 -5.81
C ALA A 188 3.59 14.32 -5.01
N GLU A 189 4.16 13.13 -4.80
CA GLU A 189 5.46 12.98 -4.12
C GLU A 189 6.62 13.51 -4.96
N LEU A 190 6.59 13.33 -6.28
CA LEU A 190 7.59 13.92 -7.19
C LEU A 190 7.48 15.45 -7.22
N TYR A 191 6.26 16.00 -7.24
CA TYR A 191 6.09 17.44 -7.11
C TYR A 191 6.68 17.97 -5.80
N LYS A 192 6.42 17.29 -4.69
CA LYS A 192 6.98 17.65 -3.38
C LYS A 192 8.51 17.66 -3.37
N ASN A 193 9.16 16.80 -4.17
CA ASN A 193 10.61 16.74 -4.26
C ASN A 193 11.22 17.76 -5.22
N THR A 194 10.55 17.99 -6.37
CA THR A 194 11.13 18.74 -7.50
C THR A 194 10.58 20.15 -7.65
N GLY A 195 9.33 20.38 -7.25
CA GLY A 195 8.61 21.63 -7.52
C GLY A 195 8.18 21.79 -8.98
N GLU A 196 8.34 20.78 -9.84
CA GLU A 196 8.01 20.85 -11.26
C GLU A 196 6.49 20.81 -11.48
N SER A 197 5.94 21.88 -12.06
CA SER A 197 4.49 22.07 -12.24
C SER A 197 3.82 20.94 -13.06
N GLY A 198 4.55 20.26 -13.92
CA GLY A 198 4.03 19.12 -14.68
C GLY A 198 3.50 17.99 -13.78
N TYR A 199 4.22 17.68 -12.70
CA TYR A 199 3.76 16.69 -11.74
C TYR A 199 2.52 17.14 -10.96
N LEU A 200 2.41 18.44 -10.64
CA LEU A 200 1.23 18.98 -9.98
C LEU A 200 -0.03 18.84 -10.85
N GLU A 201 0.08 19.19 -12.13
CA GLU A 201 -1.05 19.05 -13.06
C GLU A 201 -1.42 17.60 -13.33
N ASP A 202 -0.43 16.73 -13.43
CA ASP A 202 -0.66 15.28 -13.51
C ASP A 202 -1.37 14.75 -12.26
N ALA A 203 -0.92 15.13 -11.05
CA ALA A 203 -1.55 14.74 -9.80
C ALA A 203 -3.03 15.16 -9.73
N LYS A 204 -3.36 16.40 -10.10
CA LYS A 204 -4.74 16.88 -10.17
C LYS A 204 -5.59 16.08 -11.17
N ARG A 205 -5.04 15.76 -12.33
CA ARG A 205 -5.72 14.95 -13.35
C ARG A 205 -6.02 13.56 -12.83
N TYR A 206 -5.03 12.90 -12.24
CA TYR A 206 -5.17 11.55 -11.70
C TYR A 206 -6.08 11.50 -10.47
N ALA A 207 -6.08 12.53 -9.63
CA ALA A 207 -6.98 12.63 -8.48
C ALA A 207 -8.45 12.56 -8.89
N ARG A 208 -8.83 13.32 -9.94
CA ARG A 208 -10.19 13.28 -10.47
C ARG A 208 -10.55 11.95 -11.09
N MET A 209 -9.59 11.26 -11.71
CA MET A 209 -9.79 9.91 -12.24
C MET A 209 -9.95 8.88 -11.11
N ALA A 210 -9.11 8.94 -10.08
CA ALA A 210 -9.11 8.02 -8.94
C ALA A 210 -10.41 8.11 -8.12
N ASN A 211 -10.96 9.30 -7.94
CA ASN A 211 -12.20 9.50 -7.17
C ASN A 211 -13.38 8.66 -7.69
N THR A 212 -13.42 8.35 -8.98
CA THR A 212 -14.52 7.58 -9.59
C THR A 212 -14.58 6.11 -9.16
N VAL A 213 -13.54 5.61 -8.46
CA VAL A 213 -13.38 4.19 -8.11
C VAL A 213 -13.20 3.97 -6.60
N SER A 214 -13.71 4.87 -5.76
CA SER A 214 -13.63 4.73 -4.31
C SER A 214 -14.22 3.40 -3.84
N TRP A 215 -13.45 2.61 -3.10
CA TRP A 215 -13.88 1.32 -2.56
C TRP A 215 -14.95 1.47 -1.45
N THR A 216 -14.97 2.61 -0.77
CA THR A 216 -15.90 2.87 0.33
C THR A 216 -17.35 3.00 -0.14
N ASP A 217 -17.56 3.29 -1.42
CA ASP A 217 -18.88 3.37 -2.04
C ASP A 217 -19.44 2.00 -2.44
N LYS A 218 -18.69 0.92 -2.26
CA LYS A 218 -19.07 -0.42 -2.71
C LYS A 218 -19.62 -1.24 -1.57
N GLU A 219 -20.80 -1.81 -1.75
CA GLU A 219 -21.38 -2.78 -0.82
C GLU A 219 -20.62 -4.12 -0.86
N ASP A 220 -20.09 -4.48 -2.02
CA ASP A 220 -19.43 -5.72 -2.36
C ASP A 220 -17.91 -5.56 -2.55
N ALA A 221 -17.29 -4.66 -1.81
CA ALA A 221 -15.86 -4.40 -1.92
C ALA A 221 -15.04 -5.69 -1.78
N GLU A 222 -14.35 -6.06 -2.83
CA GLU A 222 -13.41 -7.18 -2.85
C GLU A 222 -12.03 -6.70 -2.41
N HIS A 223 -11.45 -7.37 -1.42
CA HIS A 223 -10.18 -6.97 -0.81
C HIS A 223 -9.05 -6.74 -1.84
N TYR A 224 -8.95 -7.58 -2.85
CA TYR A 224 -7.88 -7.47 -3.85
C TYR A 224 -8.20 -6.56 -5.03
N ARG A 225 -9.47 -6.23 -5.23
CA ARG A 225 -9.92 -5.40 -6.34
C ARG A 225 -9.90 -3.92 -5.98
N TYR A 226 -10.38 -3.61 -4.79
CA TYR A 226 -10.44 -2.27 -4.24
C TYR A 226 -9.45 -2.15 -3.08
N TYR A 227 -8.19 -2.48 -3.35
CA TYR A 227 -7.19 -2.47 -2.29
C TYR A 227 -7.26 -1.14 -1.56
N PRO A 228 -7.50 -1.17 -0.23
CA PRO A 228 -7.78 0.05 0.52
C PRO A 228 -6.61 1.02 0.38
N PHE A 229 -6.89 2.31 0.44
CA PHE A 229 -5.86 3.34 0.43
C PHE A 229 -5.67 4.05 -0.92
N ILE A 230 -6.68 4.12 -1.74
CA ILE A 230 -6.58 4.79 -3.05
C ILE A 230 -6.49 6.33 -2.96
N ASN A 231 -6.55 6.91 -1.76
CA ASN A 231 -6.65 8.36 -1.59
C ASN A 231 -5.49 9.02 -0.84
N VAL A 232 -4.35 8.33 -0.66
CA VAL A 232 -3.16 8.96 -0.06
C VAL A 232 -2.59 10.04 -0.97
N GLY A 233 -2.69 9.87 -2.29
CA GLY A 233 -2.32 10.91 -3.25
C GLY A 233 -3.07 12.21 -2.99
N HIS A 234 -4.38 12.16 -2.75
CA HIS A 234 -5.19 13.34 -2.39
C HIS A 234 -4.64 14.06 -1.15
N PHE A 235 -4.23 13.30 -0.13
CA PHE A 235 -3.64 13.87 1.09
C PHE A 235 -2.35 14.64 0.78
N VAL A 236 -1.46 14.04 -0.01
CA VAL A 236 -0.18 14.68 -0.37
C VAL A 236 -0.42 15.90 -1.25
N LEU A 237 -1.31 15.79 -2.23
CA LEU A 237 -1.65 16.86 -3.17
C LEU A 237 -2.30 18.06 -2.47
N TYR A 238 -3.09 17.83 -1.43
CA TYR A 238 -3.88 18.86 -0.73
C TYR A 238 -3.07 20.07 -0.28
N GLU A 239 -1.85 19.88 0.18
CA GLU A 239 -1.00 20.99 0.66
C GLU A 239 -0.56 21.92 -0.47
N HIS A 240 -0.57 21.46 -1.72
CA HIS A 240 0.06 22.11 -2.87
C HIS A 240 -0.92 22.76 -3.84
N VAL A 241 -2.21 22.71 -3.56
CA VAL A 241 -3.25 23.18 -4.48
C VAL A 241 -4.02 24.38 -3.95
N ASP A 242 -4.76 25.04 -4.83
CA ASP A 242 -5.65 26.15 -4.48
C ASP A 242 -6.85 25.69 -3.64
N ARG A 243 -7.58 26.67 -3.11
CA ARG A 243 -8.71 26.41 -2.22
C ARG A 243 -9.81 25.57 -2.86
N GLU A 244 -10.11 25.80 -4.13
CA GLU A 244 -11.17 25.07 -4.84
C GLU A 244 -10.80 23.59 -4.95
N THR A 245 -9.58 23.29 -5.38
CA THR A 245 -9.07 21.92 -5.44
C THR A 245 -8.97 21.28 -4.04
N LYS A 246 -8.60 22.04 -2.99
CA LYS A 246 -8.65 21.55 -1.61
C LYS A 246 -10.04 21.10 -1.18
N GLU A 247 -11.07 21.88 -1.49
CA GLU A 247 -12.45 21.56 -1.18
C GLU A 247 -12.92 20.32 -1.98
N GLU A 248 -12.48 20.17 -3.23
CA GLU A 248 -12.74 19.00 -4.06
C GLU A 248 -12.13 17.72 -3.40
N LEU A 249 -10.84 17.74 -3.08
CA LEU A 249 -10.14 16.60 -2.45
C LEU A 249 -10.72 16.23 -1.08
N ALA A 250 -11.03 17.21 -0.25
CA ALA A 250 -11.71 16.98 1.03
C ALA A 250 -13.10 16.38 0.84
N GLY A 251 -13.82 16.80 -0.20
CA GLY A 251 -15.11 16.24 -0.60
C GLY A 251 -15.02 14.74 -0.94
N TYR A 252 -13.97 14.33 -1.63
CA TYR A 252 -13.73 12.92 -1.96
C TYR A 252 -13.53 12.05 -0.70
N TYR A 253 -12.73 12.54 0.25
CA TYR A 253 -12.57 11.88 1.55
C TYR A 253 -13.89 11.79 2.32
N ARG A 254 -14.61 12.91 2.38
CA ARG A 254 -15.87 13.01 3.11
C ARG A 254 -16.91 12.03 2.58
N ALA A 255 -17.10 11.96 1.27
CA ALA A 255 -18.04 11.03 0.65
C ALA A 255 -17.78 9.58 1.06
N GLY A 256 -16.53 9.13 1.01
CA GLY A 256 -16.15 7.79 1.46
C GLY A 256 -16.38 7.55 2.96
N ILE A 257 -16.05 8.54 3.79
CA ILE A 257 -16.27 8.46 5.24
C ILE A 257 -17.75 8.40 5.57
N GLU A 258 -18.59 9.20 4.93
CA GLU A 258 -20.04 9.23 5.16
C GLU A 258 -20.70 7.92 4.75
N HIS A 259 -20.33 7.30 3.64
CA HIS A 259 -20.77 5.96 3.27
C HIS A 259 -20.43 4.91 4.34
N THR A 260 -19.21 4.98 4.86
CA THR A 260 -18.76 4.08 5.91
C THR A 260 -19.50 4.34 7.23
N LEU A 261 -19.76 5.62 7.57
CA LEU A 261 -20.54 6.01 8.74
C LEU A 261 -22.00 5.53 8.65
N GLU A 262 -22.61 5.65 7.48
CA GLU A 262 -23.98 5.15 7.25
C GLU A 262 -24.05 3.64 7.53
N ARG A 263 -23.09 2.86 7.03
CA ARG A 263 -23.00 1.41 7.32
C ARG A 263 -22.79 1.16 8.82
N GLY A 264 -21.88 1.90 9.45
CA GLY A 264 -21.57 1.79 10.88
C GLY A 264 -22.77 2.15 11.78
N SER A 265 -23.63 3.07 11.36
CA SER A 265 -24.81 3.47 12.12
C SER A 265 -25.86 2.34 12.29
N LYS A 266 -25.77 1.30 11.47
CA LYS A 266 -26.71 0.17 11.44
C LYS A 266 -26.34 -0.95 12.43
N ASN A 267 -25.25 -0.83 13.17
CA ASN A 267 -24.81 -1.85 14.12
C ASN A 267 -24.29 -1.26 15.44
N ALA A 268 -24.42 -2.05 16.53
CA ALA A 268 -24.08 -1.62 17.89
C ALA A 268 -22.59 -1.29 18.10
N PHE A 269 -21.71 -1.90 17.33
CA PHE A 269 -20.25 -1.70 17.41
C PHE A 269 -19.76 -0.60 16.49
N LYS A 270 -20.65 0.00 15.69
CA LYS A 270 -20.35 1.05 14.72
C LYS A 270 -19.27 0.66 13.69
N ILE A 271 -19.08 -0.64 13.42
CA ILE A 271 -18.14 -1.04 12.38
C ILE A 271 -18.66 -0.64 10.99
N GLY A 272 -17.90 0.15 10.28
CA GLY A 272 -18.32 0.78 9.03
C GLY A 272 -17.88 0.05 7.76
N VAL A 273 -17.10 -1.02 7.90
CA VAL A 273 -16.63 -1.79 6.74
C VAL A 273 -17.42 -3.07 6.55
N PRO A 274 -17.54 -3.60 5.32
CA PRO A 274 -18.21 -4.88 5.08
C PRO A 274 -17.46 -6.03 5.75
N PHE A 275 -18.18 -7.06 6.19
CA PHE A 275 -17.59 -8.26 6.76
C PHE A 275 -17.23 -9.24 5.65
N ILE A 276 -16.03 -9.10 5.12
CA ILE A 276 -15.47 -9.89 4.03
C ILE A 276 -14.08 -10.39 4.41
N TRP A 277 -13.47 -11.19 3.55
CA TRP A 277 -12.07 -11.57 3.68
C TRP A 277 -11.17 -10.35 3.91
N CYS A 278 -10.31 -10.40 4.93
CA CYS A 278 -9.44 -9.29 5.34
C CYS A 278 -10.16 -7.99 5.78
N SER A 279 -11.39 -8.07 6.34
CA SER A 279 -12.12 -6.89 6.82
C SER A 279 -11.36 -6.04 7.83
N ASN A 280 -10.48 -6.63 8.64
CA ASN A 280 -9.62 -5.89 9.57
C ASN A 280 -8.73 -4.88 8.83
N ASN A 281 -8.22 -5.25 7.66
CA ASN A 281 -7.42 -4.35 6.84
C ASN A 281 -8.24 -3.14 6.35
N LEU A 282 -9.52 -3.36 6.02
CA LEU A 282 -10.45 -2.27 5.67
C LEU A 282 -10.74 -1.37 6.87
N ALA A 283 -10.88 -1.93 8.08
CA ALA A 283 -11.09 -1.15 9.30
C ALA A 283 -9.86 -0.27 9.63
N VAL A 284 -8.64 -0.80 9.46
CA VAL A 284 -7.41 0.00 9.57
C VAL A 284 -7.38 1.09 8.51
N ALA A 285 -7.75 0.77 7.27
CA ALA A 285 -7.73 1.72 6.16
C ALA A 285 -8.67 2.90 6.39
N ILE A 286 -9.91 2.66 6.80
CA ILE A 286 -10.87 3.76 7.05
C ILE A 286 -10.48 4.58 8.28
N THR A 287 -9.89 3.96 9.31
CA THR A 287 -9.31 4.69 10.44
C THR A 287 -8.21 5.65 9.95
N THR A 288 -7.32 5.16 9.10
CA THR A 288 -6.25 5.99 8.52
C THR A 288 -6.83 7.13 7.67
N GLN A 289 -7.84 6.86 6.85
CA GLN A 289 -8.49 7.90 6.03
C GLN A 289 -9.08 9.02 6.89
N MET A 290 -9.74 8.70 7.99
CA MET A 290 -10.29 9.72 8.89
C MET A 290 -9.19 10.53 9.59
N ILE A 291 -8.07 9.90 9.98
CA ILE A 291 -6.90 10.62 10.51
C ILE A 291 -6.33 11.59 9.47
N LEU A 292 -6.20 11.15 8.21
CA LEU A 292 -5.71 12.00 7.13
C LEU A 292 -6.68 13.15 6.83
N TYR A 293 -7.99 12.88 6.83
CA TYR A 293 -9.02 13.90 6.66
C TYR A 293 -8.94 14.99 7.75
N GLU A 294 -8.83 14.59 9.01
CA GLU A 294 -8.66 15.54 10.13
C GLU A 294 -7.39 16.37 9.96
N LYS A 295 -6.27 15.74 9.54
CA LYS A 295 -5.02 16.46 9.27
C LYS A 295 -5.12 17.44 8.10
N MET A 296 -5.84 17.09 7.03
CA MET A 296 -6.06 17.94 5.87
C MET A 296 -6.92 19.17 6.20
N THR A 297 -8.03 18.92 6.87
CA THR A 297 -9.11 19.92 6.97
C THR A 297 -9.21 20.60 8.32
N GLY A 298 -8.71 19.99 9.37
CA GLY A 298 -8.96 20.38 10.76
C GLY A 298 -10.37 20.03 11.26
N ASP A 299 -11.19 19.36 10.45
CA ASP A 299 -12.55 18.96 10.79
C ASP A 299 -12.56 17.64 11.55
N THR A 300 -13.02 17.69 12.80
CA THR A 300 -13.03 16.54 13.73
C THR A 300 -14.41 15.89 13.87
N GLN A 301 -15.38 16.21 13.00
CA GLN A 301 -16.74 15.70 13.11
C GLN A 301 -16.85 14.17 13.10
N TYR A 302 -15.88 13.48 12.49
CA TYR A 302 -15.84 12.01 12.41
C TYR A 302 -14.94 11.35 13.45
N HIS A 303 -14.39 12.12 14.40
CA HIS A 303 -13.40 11.63 15.38
C HIS A 303 -13.91 10.44 16.20
N ASP A 304 -15.12 10.54 16.76
CA ASP A 304 -15.72 9.46 17.54
C ASP A 304 -15.97 8.20 16.69
N PHE A 305 -16.32 8.38 15.43
CA PHE A 305 -16.48 7.26 14.51
C PHE A 305 -15.13 6.61 14.15
N MET A 306 -14.11 7.40 13.95
CA MET A 306 -12.73 6.94 13.75
C MET A 306 -12.25 6.10 14.95
N LEU A 307 -12.49 6.60 16.18
CA LEU A 307 -12.16 5.86 17.40
C LEU A 307 -12.92 4.54 17.49
N ALA A 308 -14.20 4.51 17.06
CA ALA A 308 -14.98 3.26 17.06
C ALA A 308 -14.41 2.19 16.12
N GLN A 309 -13.89 2.57 14.94
CA GLN A 309 -13.20 1.63 14.03
C GLN A 309 -11.91 1.09 14.65
N ARG A 310 -11.09 1.95 15.22
CA ARG A 310 -9.86 1.56 15.94
C ARG A 310 -10.19 0.62 17.12
N ASP A 311 -11.15 1.02 17.95
CA ASP A 311 -11.50 0.28 19.17
C ASP A 311 -12.09 -1.08 18.85
N TRP A 312 -12.80 -1.21 17.72
CA TRP A 312 -13.28 -2.52 17.24
C TRP A 312 -12.09 -3.48 17.02
N LEU A 313 -11.01 -3.01 16.43
CA LEU A 313 -9.78 -3.79 16.22
C LEU A 313 -9.08 -4.14 17.54
N LEU A 314 -9.24 -3.30 18.57
CA LEU A 314 -8.61 -3.48 19.88
C LEU A 314 -9.47 -4.28 20.87
N GLY A 315 -10.54 -4.92 20.40
CA GLY A 315 -11.38 -5.80 21.22
C GLY A 315 -12.77 -5.26 21.56
N ARG A 316 -13.14 -4.04 21.16
CA ARG A 316 -14.51 -3.55 21.29
C ARG A 316 -15.40 -4.08 20.16
N ASN A 317 -15.48 -5.39 20.09
CA ASN A 317 -16.21 -6.16 19.08
C ASN A 317 -17.02 -7.28 19.76
N PRO A 318 -17.87 -8.02 19.01
CA PRO A 318 -18.72 -9.05 19.60
C PRO A 318 -17.98 -10.18 20.34
N TRP A 319 -16.71 -10.39 20.03
CA TRP A 319 -15.90 -11.46 20.59
C TRP A 319 -15.02 -11.00 21.76
N VAL A 320 -15.02 -9.69 22.07
CA VAL A 320 -14.13 -9.09 23.11
C VAL A 320 -12.66 -9.44 22.85
N THR A 321 -12.28 -9.55 21.57
CA THR A 321 -11.00 -10.09 21.13
C THR A 321 -10.22 -9.04 20.35
N SER A 322 -8.98 -8.74 20.76
CA SER A 322 -8.11 -7.88 19.95
C SER A 322 -7.70 -8.59 18.66
N MET A 323 -7.69 -7.85 17.56
CA MET A 323 -7.19 -8.30 16.27
C MET A 323 -5.67 -8.08 16.13
N PHE A 324 -5.05 -7.49 17.13
CA PHE A 324 -3.60 -7.34 17.24
C PHE A 324 -3.06 -8.29 18.31
N MET A 325 -2.06 -9.08 17.96
CA MET A 325 -1.40 -9.96 18.91
C MET A 325 -0.64 -9.16 19.97
N ASN A 326 -0.71 -9.63 21.20
CA ASN A 326 -0.05 -9.01 22.34
C ASN A 326 -0.38 -7.54 22.59
N PHE A 327 -1.50 -7.05 22.02
CA PHE A 327 -1.90 -5.66 22.21
C PHE A 327 -3.43 -5.47 22.10
N PRO A 328 -4.09 -4.86 23.09
CA PRO A 328 -3.55 -4.57 24.43
C PRO A 328 -3.23 -5.86 25.19
N VAL A 329 -2.29 -5.81 26.12
CA VAL A 329 -1.75 -7.01 26.80
C VAL A 329 -2.80 -7.79 27.61
N GLU A 330 -3.85 -7.12 28.07
CA GLU A 330 -4.86 -7.67 29.00
C GLU A 330 -6.14 -8.19 28.29
N VAL A 331 -6.19 -8.23 26.97
CA VAL A 331 -7.34 -8.73 26.23
C VAL A 331 -7.03 -10.05 25.54
N GLU A 332 -8.08 -10.83 25.26
CA GLU A 332 -7.92 -12.02 24.43
C GLU A 332 -7.69 -11.64 22.98
N TYR A 333 -6.96 -12.46 22.27
CA TYR A 333 -6.70 -12.37 20.84
C TYR A 333 -6.72 -13.76 20.21
N PRO A 334 -6.94 -13.88 18.90
CA PRO A 334 -7.03 -15.17 18.22
C PRO A 334 -5.78 -16.02 18.47
N GLN A 335 -6.01 -17.30 18.80
CA GLN A 335 -4.96 -18.26 19.12
C GLN A 335 -4.63 -19.19 17.96
N ASP A 336 -5.44 -19.18 16.91
CA ASP A 336 -5.36 -20.12 15.80
C ASP A 336 -5.74 -19.48 14.45
N GLY A 337 -5.82 -20.30 13.45
CA GLY A 337 -6.23 -19.91 12.11
C GLY A 337 -5.18 -19.08 11.39
N GLN A 338 -5.62 -18.11 10.64
CA GLN A 338 -4.72 -17.27 9.85
C GLN A 338 -3.89 -16.29 10.68
N THR A 339 -4.16 -16.23 11.96
CA THR A 339 -3.39 -15.43 12.91
C THR A 339 -2.16 -16.15 13.41
N SER A 340 -2.00 -17.42 13.08
CA SER A 340 -0.90 -18.26 13.54
C SER A 340 0.46 -17.95 12.90
N VAL A 341 0.57 -16.86 12.19
CA VAL A 341 1.87 -16.30 11.72
C VAL A 341 2.86 -16.07 12.86
N TRP A 342 2.37 -15.91 14.08
CA TRP A 342 3.20 -15.73 15.26
C TRP A 342 3.96 -16.98 15.72
N TYR A 343 3.76 -18.11 15.06
CA TYR A 343 4.63 -19.28 15.20
C TYR A 343 5.95 -19.16 14.41
N LEU A 344 6.12 -18.09 13.69
CA LEU A 344 7.35 -17.76 12.99
C LEU A 344 8.20 -16.80 13.87
#